data_3f927a18ad344f7190ccfcea57ef3c0d
#
_entry.id   3f927a18ad344f7190ccfcea57ef3c0d
#
_cell.length_a   1.000
_cell.length_b   1.000
_cell.length_c   1.000
_cell.angle_alpha   90.00
_cell.angle_beta   90.00
_cell.angle_gamma   90.00
#
_symmetry.space_group_name_H-M   'P 1'
#
loop_
_entity.id
_entity.type
_entity.pdbx_description
1 polymer ?
#
loop_
_entity_poly.entity_id
_entity_poly.type
_entity_poly.pdbx_seq_one_letter_code
_entity_poly.pdbx_strand_id
1 'polypeptide(L)'
;AGGLGGQGNHTGGHGGAGGSAGLLALGDGGAGGAGGAATTGTGGAGGAGGKAGLLFGSGGAGGSGGAAGTFGDTGNSGGAGGAGGKAGLLFGSGGAGGSGGAGGFANGSTGGAGGAGGGAGLIGNGGNGGSGGTSVATGGAGNGGAGGAGGGAGLIGNGGNGGSGGMGDAPGGTGVGGIGGLLLGLDGANAPASTNPLHTAQQQALAAVNAPIQAVTGRPLIGNGANGAPGSGAPGGHGGWLFGGGGTGGSGVSGGAGGDGGAGGILFGAGGAGGAGGAVTGTGATGGSGGAGGGALLFGAGGAGGAGG
;
A
#
# COMPACT_ATOMS: atom_id res chain seq x y z
N ALA A 1 17.96 1.38 0.71
CA ALA A 1 16.75 2.21 0.75
C ALA A 1 17.00 3.50 -0.03
N GLY A 2 15.94 4.08 -0.63
CA GLY A 2 16.00 5.38 -1.27
C GLY A 2 16.12 6.52 -0.24
N GLY A 3 16.76 7.63 -0.63
CA GLY A 3 16.85 8.82 0.21
C GLY A 3 15.47 9.50 0.38
N LEU A 4 15.28 10.19 1.50
CA LEU A 4 14.07 10.99 1.75
C LEU A 4 14.04 12.23 0.84
N GLY A 5 12.85 12.62 0.37
CA GLY A 5 12.64 13.89 -0.28
C GLY A 5 12.75 15.05 0.71
N GLY A 6 13.41 16.12 0.31
CA GLY A 6 13.51 17.34 1.13
C GLY A 6 12.20 18.11 1.18
N GLN A 7 11.98 18.86 2.25
CA GLN A 7 10.86 19.82 2.33
C GLN A 7 11.06 20.95 1.30
N GLY A 8 9.97 21.38 0.69
CA GLY A 8 9.99 22.46 -0.30
C GLY A 8 8.97 23.56 0.02
N ASN A 9 9.23 24.78 -0.45
CA ASN A 9 8.25 25.86 -0.32
C ASN A 9 7.02 25.63 -1.18
N HIS A 10 7.21 25.29 -2.44
CA HIS A 10 6.13 25.12 -3.43
C HIS A 10 5.86 23.66 -3.77
N THR A 11 6.91 22.84 -3.87
CA THR A 11 6.79 21.40 -4.08
C THR A 11 7.75 20.67 -3.15
N GLY A 12 7.26 19.63 -2.50
CA GLY A 12 8.11 18.73 -1.75
C GLY A 12 9.04 17.96 -2.68
N GLY A 13 10.25 17.67 -2.23
CA GLY A 13 11.20 16.83 -2.97
C GLY A 13 10.68 15.40 -3.09
N HIS A 14 10.92 14.76 -4.23
CA HIS A 14 10.57 13.35 -4.42
C HIS A 14 11.48 12.45 -3.58
N GLY A 15 10.93 11.36 -3.05
CA GLY A 15 11.71 10.31 -2.42
C GLY A 15 12.58 9.57 -3.45
N GLY A 16 13.78 9.20 -3.04
CA GLY A 16 14.68 8.41 -3.88
C GLY A 16 14.16 6.99 -4.09
N ALA A 17 14.39 6.42 -5.27
CA ALA A 17 14.08 5.02 -5.51
C ALA A 17 14.92 4.09 -4.64
N GLY A 18 14.35 2.96 -4.24
CA GLY A 18 15.08 1.88 -3.59
C GLY A 18 16.09 1.22 -4.54
N GLY A 19 17.22 0.84 -4.01
CA GLY A 19 18.24 0.11 -4.79
C GLY A 19 17.72 -1.25 -5.24
N SER A 20 17.97 -1.60 -6.50
CA SER A 20 17.69 -2.95 -7.01
C SER A 20 18.85 -3.89 -6.71
N ALA A 21 18.58 -5.17 -6.50
CA ALA A 21 19.61 -6.19 -6.28
C ALA A 21 20.43 -6.51 -7.55
N GLY A 22 20.04 -5.96 -8.69
CA GLY A 22 20.79 -6.09 -9.94
C GLY A 22 20.69 -7.49 -10.57
N LEU A 23 21.78 -7.93 -11.18
CA LEU A 23 21.89 -9.25 -11.82
C LEU A 23 22.26 -10.38 -10.86
N LEU A 24 22.37 -10.10 -9.55
CA LEU A 24 22.59 -11.14 -8.54
C LEU A 24 21.39 -12.09 -8.52
N ALA A 25 21.68 -13.39 -8.44
CA ALA A 25 20.65 -14.44 -8.41
C ALA A 25 19.76 -14.31 -7.16
N LEU A 26 20.29 -13.78 -6.08
CA LEU A 26 19.68 -13.63 -4.76
C LEU A 26 19.74 -12.17 -4.30
N GLY A 27 18.71 -11.68 -3.69
CA GLY A 27 18.69 -10.39 -3.02
C GLY A 27 17.34 -9.68 -3.07
N ASP A 28 17.00 -9.00 -2.00
CA ASP A 28 15.77 -8.22 -1.93
C ASP A 28 15.96 -6.81 -2.50
N GLY A 29 14.92 -6.25 -3.07
CA GLY A 29 14.88 -4.86 -3.47
C GLY A 29 14.84 -3.93 -2.25
N GLY A 30 15.54 -2.82 -2.31
CA GLY A 30 15.52 -1.80 -1.26
C GLY A 30 14.20 -1.00 -1.25
N ALA A 31 13.76 -0.53 -0.08
CA ALA A 31 12.59 0.33 0.01
C ALA A 31 12.85 1.71 -0.65
N GLY A 32 11.81 2.27 -1.25
CA GLY A 32 11.79 3.65 -1.72
C GLY A 32 11.75 4.65 -0.56
N GLY A 33 12.31 5.82 -0.76
CA GLY A 33 12.28 6.91 0.22
C GLY A 33 10.93 7.64 0.22
N ALA A 34 10.54 8.21 1.36
CA ALA A 34 9.34 9.04 1.42
C ALA A 34 9.54 10.37 0.67
N GLY A 35 8.47 10.89 0.09
CA GLY A 35 8.41 12.23 -0.46
C GLY A 35 8.40 13.29 0.63
N GLY A 36 8.99 14.45 0.34
CA GLY A 36 9.02 15.59 1.26
C GLY A 36 7.71 16.36 1.26
N ALA A 37 7.38 16.99 2.39
CA ALA A 37 6.24 17.88 2.48
C ALA A 37 6.49 19.21 1.76
N ALA A 38 5.41 19.89 1.34
CA ALA A 38 5.43 21.25 0.84
C ALA A 38 4.89 22.22 1.87
N THR A 39 5.28 23.49 1.80
CA THR A 39 4.74 24.56 2.65
C THR A 39 3.52 25.22 2.02
N THR A 40 3.51 25.46 0.72
CA THR A 40 2.46 26.18 -0.02
C THR A 40 1.92 25.44 -1.25
N GLY A 41 2.43 24.26 -1.58
CA GLY A 41 2.08 23.57 -2.84
C GLY A 41 1.91 22.09 -2.69
N THR A 42 2.30 21.33 -3.68
CA THR A 42 2.10 19.89 -3.71
C THR A 42 3.19 19.13 -2.97
N GLY A 43 2.80 18.08 -2.22
CA GLY A 43 3.72 17.16 -1.60
C GLY A 43 4.56 16.37 -2.63
N GLY A 44 5.77 16.02 -2.27
CA GLY A 44 6.66 15.21 -3.11
C GLY A 44 6.16 13.76 -3.21
N ALA A 45 6.33 13.13 -4.37
CA ALA A 45 6.00 11.72 -4.52
C ALA A 45 6.98 10.83 -3.75
N GLY A 46 6.49 9.70 -3.24
CA GLY A 46 7.32 8.65 -2.68
C GLY A 46 8.14 7.94 -3.75
N GLY A 47 9.33 7.50 -3.40
CA GLY A 47 10.22 6.76 -4.29
C GLY A 47 9.71 5.34 -4.54
N ALA A 48 9.95 4.80 -5.73
CA ALA A 48 9.63 3.42 -6.02
C ALA A 48 10.52 2.46 -5.23
N GLY A 49 9.97 1.30 -4.86
CA GLY A 49 10.74 0.19 -4.32
C GLY A 49 11.65 -0.45 -5.37
N GLY A 50 12.81 -0.90 -4.95
CA GLY A 50 13.79 -1.57 -5.82
C GLY A 50 13.32 -2.95 -6.24
N LYS A 51 13.79 -3.40 -7.40
CA LYS A 51 13.56 -4.77 -7.85
C LYS A 51 14.43 -5.74 -7.09
N ALA A 52 13.92 -6.95 -6.87
CA ALA A 52 14.70 -8.07 -6.33
C ALA A 52 15.77 -8.55 -7.31
N GLY A 53 16.58 -9.50 -6.84
CA GLY A 53 17.54 -10.23 -7.67
C GLY A 53 16.86 -11.01 -8.79
N LEU A 54 17.68 -11.53 -9.73
CA LEU A 54 17.18 -12.15 -10.95
C LEU A 54 16.26 -13.34 -10.67
N LEU A 55 16.65 -14.24 -9.77
CA LEU A 55 15.91 -15.49 -9.53
C LEU A 55 15.11 -15.48 -8.23
N PHE A 56 15.70 -14.96 -7.18
CA PHE A 56 15.14 -15.01 -5.83
C PHE A 56 15.18 -13.63 -5.18
N GLY A 57 14.20 -13.36 -4.37
CA GLY A 57 14.11 -12.17 -3.55
C GLY A 57 12.78 -11.44 -3.68
N SER A 58 12.46 -10.67 -2.68
CA SER A 58 11.23 -9.87 -2.63
C SER A 58 11.48 -8.45 -3.15
N GLY A 59 10.50 -7.89 -3.84
CA GLY A 59 10.54 -6.49 -4.25
C GLY A 59 10.52 -5.56 -3.04
N GLY A 60 11.22 -4.44 -3.12
CA GLY A 60 11.20 -3.42 -2.06
C GLY A 60 9.86 -2.69 -1.97
N ALA A 61 9.47 -2.24 -0.79
CA ALA A 61 8.28 -1.41 -0.62
C ALA A 61 8.46 -0.03 -1.27
N GLY A 62 7.39 0.56 -1.79
CA GLY A 62 7.36 1.95 -2.23
C GLY A 62 7.37 2.91 -1.03
N GLY A 63 7.94 4.10 -1.21
CA GLY A 63 7.92 5.15 -0.19
C GLY A 63 6.57 5.87 -0.14
N SER A 64 6.22 6.43 1.01
CA SER A 64 5.01 7.26 1.16
C SER A 64 5.15 8.62 0.45
N GLY A 65 4.03 9.18 -0.01
CA GLY A 65 3.97 10.54 -0.52
C GLY A 65 4.07 11.58 0.62
N GLY A 66 4.61 12.74 0.30
CA GLY A 66 4.68 13.87 1.23
C GLY A 66 3.36 14.64 1.33
N ALA A 67 3.13 15.28 2.47
CA ALA A 67 1.94 16.12 2.67
C ALA A 67 1.99 17.39 1.78
N ALA A 68 0.81 17.87 1.38
CA ALA A 68 0.66 19.14 0.70
C ALA A 68 0.81 20.31 1.67
N GLY A 69 1.05 21.51 1.10
CA GLY A 69 1.18 22.74 1.86
C GLY A 69 -0.14 23.19 2.49
N THR A 70 -0.02 23.85 3.63
CA THR A 70 -1.14 24.38 4.38
C THR A 70 -1.55 25.79 3.95
N PHE A 71 -0.68 26.48 3.22
CA PHE A 71 -0.88 27.87 2.77
C PHE A 71 -0.99 27.92 1.24
N GLY A 72 -1.99 28.59 0.73
CA GLY A 72 -2.19 28.82 -0.71
C GLY A 72 -3.67 28.90 -1.07
N ASP A 73 -3.97 29.62 -2.15
CA ASP A 73 -5.34 29.93 -2.59
C ASP A 73 -5.96 28.86 -3.49
N THR A 74 -5.20 27.86 -3.93
CA THR A 74 -5.67 26.82 -4.87
C THR A 74 -5.30 25.42 -4.41
N GLY A 75 -6.15 24.47 -4.72
CA GLY A 75 -6.11 23.08 -4.32
C GLY A 75 -4.74 22.42 -4.40
N ASN A 76 -4.10 22.24 -3.24
CA ASN A 76 -2.83 21.58 -3.12
C ASN A 76 -3.00 20.08 -2.93
N SER A 77 -2.28 19.28 -3.71
CA SER A 77 -2.39 17.83 -3.65
C SER A 77 -1.27 17.21 -2.82
N GLY A 78 -1.60 16.20 -2.05
CA GLY A 78 -0.61 15.32 -1.44
C GLY A 78 0.20 14.59 -2.50
N GLY A 79 1.44 14.28 -2.21
CA GLY A 79 2.29 13.49 -3.09
C GLY A 79 1.78 12.05 -3.24
N ALA A 80 1.90 11.47 -4.42
CA ALA A 80 1.55 10.07 -4.62
C ALA A 80 2.52 9.14 -3.88
N GLY A 81 2.05 7.99 -3.42
CA GLY A 81 2.90 6.91 -2.91
C GLY A 81 3.71 6.26 -4.03
N GLY A 82 4.91 5.82 -3.73
CA GLY A 82 5.78 5.11 -4.67
C GLY A 82 5.28 3.69 -4.94
N ALA A 83 5.50 3.19 -6.13
CA ALA A 83 5.17 1.80 -6.46
C ALA A 83 6.09 0.81 -5.74
N GLY A 84 5.57 -0.36 -5.38
CA GLY A 84 6.36 -1.48 -4.91
C GLY A 84 7.22 -2.11 -6.01
N GLY A 85 8.37 -2.60 -5.62
CA GLY A 85 9.30 -3.28 -6.54
C GLY A 85 8.82 -4.68 -6.93
N LYS A 86 9.27 -5.16 -8.07
CA LYS A 86 8.98 -6.54 -8.53
C LYS A 86 9.88 -7.54 -7.83
N ALA A 87 9.34 -8.73 -7.57
CA ALA A 87 10.10 -9.88 -7.06
C ALA A 87 11.03 -10.48 -8.12
N GLY A 88 11.89 -11.42 -7.65
CA GLY A 88 12.70 -12.26 -8.52
C GLY A 88 11.84 -13.21 -9.35
N LEU A 89 12.42 -13.74 -10.42
CA LEU A 89 11.66 -14.51 -11.43
C LEU A 89 11.05 -15.79 -10.88
N LEU A 90 11.75 -16.54 -10.03
CA LEU A 90 11.28 -17.84 -9.52
C LEU A 90 10.54 -17.72 -8.19
N PHE A 91 11.18 -17.14 -7.22
CA PHE A 91 10.62 -17.04 -5.87
C PHE A 91 10.72 -15.60 -5.36
N GLY A 92 9.64 -15.12 -4.78
CA GLY A 92 9.59 -13.87 -4.05
C GLY A 92 8.26 -13.16 -4.17
N SER A 93 7.94 -12.38 -3.17
CA SER A 93 6.74 -11.55 -3.15
C SER A 93 7.02 -10.15 -3.69
N GLY A 94 6.05 -9.56 -4.38
CA GLY A 94 6.11 -8.17 -4.77
C GLY A 94 6.11 -7.24 -3.56
N GLY A 95 6.79 -6.12 -3.67
CA GLY A 95 6.79 -5.09 -2.62
C GLY A 95 5.45 -4.36 -2.53
N ALA A 96 5.05 -3.94 -1.33
CA ALA A 96 3.85 -3.12 -1.17
C ALA A 96 4.04 -1.73 -1.78
N GLY A 97 2.96 -1.13 -2.29
CA GLY A 97 2.94 0.28 -2.68
C GLY A 97 2.95 1.20 -1.46
N GLY A 98 3.54 2.37 -1.58
CA GLY A 98 3.52 3.39 -0.54
C GLY A 98 2.18 4.11 -0.43
N SER A 99 1.84 4.64 0.73
CA SER A 99 0.64 5.46 0.93
C SER A 99 0.77 6.85 0.28
N GLY A 100 -0.35 7.43 -0.16
CA GLY A 100 -0.41 8.82 -0.60
C GLY A 100 -0.30 9.80 0.55
N GLY A 101 0.29 10.96 0.29
CA GLY A 101 0.40 12.06 1.26
C GLY A 101 -0.92 12.80 1.46
N ALA A 102 -1.06 13.49 2.60
CA ALA A 102 -2.24 14.30 2.89
C ALA A 102 -2.38 15.49 1.92
N GLY A 103 -3.60 15.82 1.54
CA GLY A 103 -3.93 17.03 0.78
C GLY A 103 -3.89 18.28 1.65
N GLY A 104 -3.79 19.45 1.02
CA GLY A 104 -3.79 20.75 1.69
C GLY A 104 -5.19 21.20 2.15
N PHE A 105 -5.29 22.40 2.72
CA PHE A 105 -6.54 22.96 3.25
C PHE A 105 -7.34 23.80 2.25
N ALA A 106 -6.76 24.16 1.10
CA ALA A 106 -7.46 24.97 0.12
C ALA A 106 -8.59 24.19 -0.57
N ASN A 107 -9.61 24.89 -1.05
CA ASN A 107 -10.68 24.30 -1.84
C ASN A 107 -10.10 23.52 -3.03
N GLY A 108 -10.61 22.33 -3.27
CA GLY A 108 -10.14 21.45 -4.35
C GLY A 108 -8.86 20.70 -4.02
N SER A 109 -8.39 20.74 -2.77
CA SER A 109 -7.25 19.93 -2.33
C SER A 109 -7.56 18.45 -2.42
N THR A 110 -6.57 17.66 -2.84
CA THR A 110 -6.71 16.20 -2.96
C THR A 110 -5.63 15.49 -2.19
N GLY A 111 -5.98 14.40 -1.53
CA GLY A 111 -5.00 13.45 -1.00
C GLY A 111 -4.24 12.79 -2.16
N GLY A 112 -2.98 12.49 -1.93
CA GLY A 112 -2.16 11.76 -2.91
C GLY A 112 -2.68 10.34 -3.14
N ALA A 113 -2.57 9.82 -4.36
CA ALA A 113 -2.90 8.43 -4.64
C ALA A 113 -1.93 7.48 -3.97
N GLY A 114 -2.39 6.31 -3.57
CA GLY A 114 -1.53 5.21 -3.11
C GLY A 114 -0.74 4.61 -4.26
N GLY A 115 0.47 4.14 -3.98
CA GLY A 115 1.32 3.47 -4.96
C GLY A 115 0.83 2.06 -5.27
N ALA A 116 1.07 1.59 -6.49
CA ALA A 116 0.75 0.21 -6.87
C ALA A 116 1.67 -0.79 -6.17
N GLY A 117 1.16 -1.98 -5.86
CA GLY A 117 1.96 -3.11 -5.41
C GLY A 117 2.78 -3.74 -6.54
N GLY A 118 3.93 -4.28 -6.22
CA GLY A 118 4.79 -4.98 -7.17
C GLY A 118 4.28 -6.39 -7.51
N GLY A 119 4.58 -6.87 -8.71
CA GLY A 119 4.26 -8.26 -9.09
C GLY A 119 5.19 -9.27 -8.41
N ALA A 120 4.65 -10.47 -8.17
CA ALA A 120 5.42 -11.61 -7.66
C ALA A 120 6.24 -12.30 -8.77
N GLY A 121 7.12 -13.23 -8.34
CA GLY A 121 7.74 -14.21 -9.21
C GLY A 121 6.79 -15.36 -9.55
N LEU A 122 7.36 -16.49 -10.03
CA LEU A 122 6.59 -17.68 -10.34
C LEU A 122 5.87 -18.21 -9.10
N ILE A 123 6.55 -18.21 -7.96
CA ILE A 123 6.02 -18.58 -6.64
C ILE A 123 6.20 -17.39 -5.68
N GLY A 124 5.09 -16.87 -5.17
CA GLY A 124 5.05 -15.74 -4.27
C GLY A 124 3.82 -14.87 -4.43
N ASN A 125 3.54 -14.02 -3.48
CA ASN A 125 2.35 -13.18 -3.50
C ASN A 125 2.61 -11.83 -4.16
N GLY A 126 1.63 -11.31 -4.85
CA GLY A 126 1.65 -9.91 -5.29
C GLY A 126 1.67 -8.97 -4.09
N GLY A 127 2.36 -7.85 -4.25
CA GLY A 127 2.38 -6.79 -3.24
C GLY A 127 1.04 -6.05 -3.17
N ASN A 128 0.65 -5.62 -1.99
CA ASN A 128 -0.57 -4.82 -1.83
C ASN A 128 -0.38 -3.40 -2.38
N GLY A 129 -1.45 -2.80 -2.87
CA GLY A 129 -1.47 -1.38 -3.17
C GLY A 129 -1.41 -0.54 -1.89
N GLY A 130 -0.84 0.65 -1.96
CA GLY A 130 -0.81 1.59 -0.84
C GLY A 130 -2.15 2.30 -0.64
N SER A 131 -2.44 2.76 0.58
CA SER A 131 -3.62 3.57 0.86
C SER A 131 -3.54 4.96 0.23
N GLY A 132 -4.69 5.52 -0.16
CA GLY A 132 -4.78 6.92 -0.58
C GLY A 132 -4.61 7.87 0.62
N GLY A 133 -4.09 9.06 0.35
CA GLY A 133 -3.95 10.12 1.34
C GLY A 133 -5.27 10.81 1.67
N THR A 134 -5.38 11.33 2.87
CA THR A 134 -6.56 12.09 3.34
C THR A 134 -6.51 13.53 2.87
N SER A 135 -7.66 14.18 2.75
CA SER A 135 -7.75 15.62 2.52
C SER A 135 -8.90 16.22 3.31
N VAL A 136 -8.68 17.41 3.86
CA VAL A 136 -9.74 18.18 4.53
C VAL A 136 -9.63 19.61 4.04
N ALA A 137 -10.60 20.11 3.26
CA ALA A 137 -10.62 21.48 2.79
C ALA A 137 -11.52 22.34 3.67
N THR A 138 -11.05 23.56 4.00
CA THR A 138 -11.89 24.61 4.59
C THR A 138 -12.81 25.17 3.51
N GLY A 139 -13.99 24.65 3.38
CA GLY A 139 -14.96 25.09 2.38
C GLY A 139 -15.67 23.99 1.62
N GLY A 140 -15.39 22.72 1.93
CA GLY A 140 -16.19 21.58 1.52
C GLY A 140 -15.85 21.00 0.13
N ALA A 141 -14.59 20.98 -0.27
CA ALA A 141 -14.20 20.34 -1.52
C ALA A 141 -12.86 19.59 -1.46
N GLY A 142 -12.53 18.98 -0.28
CA GLY A 142 -11.36 18.13 -0.14
C GLY A 142 -11.63 16.71 -0.60
N ASN A 143 -10.88 16.19 -1.57
CA ASN A 143 -11.05 14.84 -2.07
C ASN A 143 -9.98 13.92 -1.49
N GLY A 144 -10.40 12.75 -1.00
CA GLY A 144 -9.46 11.69 -0.62
C GLY A 144 -8.75 11.13 -1.84
N GLY A 145 -7.48 10.76 -1.68
CA GLY A 145 -6.69 10.10 -2.74
C GLY A 145 -7.17 8.67 -2.99
N ALA A 146 -7.10 8.20 -4.22
CA ALA A 146 -7.40 6.82 -4.56
C ALA A 146 -6.37 5.85 -3.97
N GLY A 147 -6.81 4.66 -3.60
CA GLY A 147 -5.93 3.55 -3.23
C GLY A 147 -5.17 3.00 -4.44
N GLY A 148 -3.95 2.52 -4.23
CA GLY A 148 -3.12 1.92 -5.28
C GLY A 148 -3.60 0.51 -5.63
N ALA A 149 -3.33 0.08 -6.85
CA ALA A 149 -3.62 -1.27 -7.30
C ALA A 149 -2.72 -2.31 -6.64
N GLY A 150 -3.24 -3.50 -6.39
CA GLY A 150 -2.45 -4.66 -5.95
C GLY A 150 -1.69 -5.30 -7.09
N GLY A 151 -0.54 -5.90 -6.80
CA GLY A 151 0.26 -6.66 -7.76
C GLY A 151 -0.28 -8.06 -7.98
N GLY A 152 -0.10 -8.61 -9.18
CA GLY A 152 -0.47 -9.98 -9.51
C GLY A 152 0.54 -11.01 -8.98
N ALA A 153 0.07 -12.23 -8.74
CA ALA A 153 0.91 -13.41 -8.52
C ALA A 153 1.25 -14.09 -9.86
N GLY A 154 2.25 -14.99 -9.83
CA GLY A 154 2.64 -15.78 -10.99
C GLY A 154 1.85 -17.09 -11.10
N LEU A 155 2.48 -18.22 -10.78
CA LEU A 155 1.86 -19.55 -10.84
C LEU A 155 1.23 -19.93 -9.51
N ILE A 156 1.92 -19.70 -8.41
CA ILE A 156 1.49 -20.03 -7.04
C ILE A 156 1.66 -18.81 -6.16
N GLY A 157 0.59 -18.38 -5.50
CA GLY A 157 0.55 -17.26 -4.58
C GLY A 157 -0.66 -16.37 -4.77
N ASN A 158 -0.98 -15.57 -3.77
CA ASN A 158 -2.16 -14.69 -3.83
C ASN A 158 -1.85 -13.40 -4.58
N GLY A 159 -2.83 -12.88 -5.30
CA GLY A 159 -2.79 -11.48 -5.77
C GLY A 159 -2.80 -10.52 -4.57
N GLY A 160 -2.10 -9.41 -4.69
CA GLY A 160 -2.11 -8.37 -3.67
C GLY A 160 -3.45 -7.64 -3.57
N ASN A 161 -3.83 -7.21 -2.39
CA ASN A 161 -5.04 -6.38 -2.22
C ASN A 161 -4.86 -5.02 -2.91
N GLY A 162 -5.95 -4.47 -3.44
CA GLY A 162 -5.98 -3.03 -3.74
C GLY A 162 -5.92 -2.23 -2.43
N GLY A 163 -5.28 -1.07 -2.46
CA GLY A 163 -5.20 -0.19 -1.29
C GLY A 163 -6.54 0.46 -0.96
N SER A 164 -6.74 0.84 0.29
CA SER A 164 -7.91 1.63 0.72
C SER A 164 -7.82 3.06 0.19
N GLY A 165 -8.97 3.67 -0.14
CA GLY A 165 -9.03 5.09 -0.46
C GLY A 165 -8.77 5.97 0.76
N GLY A 166 -8.35 7.20 0.54
CA GLY A 166 -8.22 8.21 1.58
C GLY A 166 -9.57 8.88 1.91
N MET A 167 -9.66 9.44 3.09
CA MET A 167 -10.83 10.23 3.50
C MET A 167 -10.77 11.65 2.95
N GLY A 168 -11.93 12.22 2.70
CA GLY A 168 -12.16 13.58 2.24
C GLY A 168 -13.67 13.83 2.19
N ASP A 169 -14.09 15.04 1.79
CA ASP A 169 -15.53 15.33 1.54
C ASP A 169 -16.06 14.39 0.45
N ALA A 170 -15.23 14.11 -0.57
CA ALA A 170 -15.41 12.96 -1.44
C ALA A 170 -14.30 11.94 -1.13
N PRO A 171 -14.64 10.77 -0.57
CA PRO A 171 -13.64 9.74 -0.29
C PRO A 171 -13.01 9.20 -1.58
N GLY A 172 -11.74 8.89 -1.52
CA GLY A 172 -11.02 8.25 -2.63
C GLY A 172 -11.51 6.82 -2.87
N GLY A 173 -11.50 6.39 -4.12
CA GLY A 173 -11.83 5.01 -4.49
C GLY A 173 -10.81 4.01 -3.96
N THR A 174 -11.25 2.78 -3.69
CA THR A 174 -10.34 1.67 -3.38
C THR A 174 -9.58 1.23 -4.63
N GLY A 175 -8.33 0.81 -4.43
CA GLY A 175 -7.54 0.24 -5.52
C GLY A 175 -8.06 -1.13 -5.97
N VAL A 176 -7.76 -1.49 -7.19
CA VAL A 176 -8.08 -2.80 -7.76
C VAL A 176 -7.10 -3.85 -7.20
N GLY A 177 -7.60 -5.00 -6.78
CA GLY A 177 -6.76 -6.12 -6.35
C GLY A 177 -6.06 -6.82 -7.51
N GLY A 178 -4.91 -7.43 -7.22
CA GLY A 178 -4.18 -8.26 -8.18
C GLY A 178 -4.81 -9.64 -8.33
N ILE A 179 -4.56 -10.28 -9.46
CA ILE A 179 -5.04 -11.64 -9.74
C ILE A 179 -4.11 -12.65 -9.06
N GLY A 180 -4.70 -13.68 -8.46
CA GLY A 180 -4.00 -14.81 -7.86
C GLY A 180 -3.30 -15.70 -8.87
N GLY A 181 -2.46 -16.62 -8.35
CA GLY A 181 -1.68 -17.52 -9.19
C GLY A 181 -2.53 -18.46 -10.02
N LEU A 182 -2.04 -18.79 -11.21
CA LEU A 182 -2.77 -19.62 -12.17
C LEU A 182 -3.05 -21.04 -11.66
N LEU A 183 -2.15 -21.61 -10.84
CA LEU A 183 -2.28 -22.94 -10.29
C LEU A 183 -2.83 -22.94 -8.86
N LEU A 184 -2.40 -22.01 -8.04
CA LEU A 184 -2.83 -21.92 -6.64
C LEU A 184 -2.69 -20.50 -6.12
N GLY A 185 -3.77 -19.91 -5.63
CA GLY A 185 -3.77 -18.61 -4.98
C GLY A 185 -5.11 -17.90 -5.08
N LEU A 186 -5.42 -17.08 -4.09
CA LEU A 186 -6.61 -16.23 -4.08
C LEU A 186 -6.34 -14.90 -4.76
N ASP A 187 -7.37 -14.36 -5.35
CA ASP A 187 -7.35 -12.99 -5.85
C ASP A 187 -7.24 -11.99 -4.67
N GLY A 188 -6.61 -10.86 -4.92
CA GLY A 188 -6.59 -9.77 -3.97
C GLY A 188 -7.97 -9.14 -3.78
N ALA A 189 -8.18 -8.50 -2.64
CA ALA A 189 -9.43 -7.76 -2.40
C ALA A 189 -9.66 -6.72 -3.50
N ASN A 190 -10.88 -6.66 -3.99
CA ASN A 190 -11.31 -5.82 -5.12
C ASN A 190 -10.69 -6.19 -6.48
N ALA A 191 -10.19 -7.41 -6.65
CA ALA A 191 -9.78 -7.88 -7.96
C ALA A 191 -10.97 -8.00 -8.91
N PRO A 192 -10.77 -7.79 -10.24
CA PRO A 192 -11.82 -7.99 -11.21
C PRO A 192 -12.27 -9.45 -11.23
N ALA A 193 -13.57 -9.67 -11.37
CA ALA A 193 -14.11 -11.03 -11.50
C ALA A 193 -13.51 -11.72 -12.72
N SER A 194 -13.02 -12.94 -12.54
CA SER A 194 -12.48 -13.73 -13.64
C SER A 194 -13.61 -14.37 -14.46
N THR A 195 -13.50 -14.31 -15.77
CA THR A 195 -14.40 -15.04 -16.70
C THR A 195 -13.95 -16.46 -16.97
N ASN A 196 -12.77 -16.86 -16.45
CA ASN A 196 -12.25 -18.21 -16.61
C ASN A 196 -12.90 -19.16 -15.57
N PRO A 197 -13.68 -20.18 -16.02
CA PRO A 197 -14.38 -21.07 -15.10
C PRO A 197 -13.44 -21.90 -14.23
N LEU A 198 -12.24 -22.24 -14.73
CA LEU A 198 -11.24 -22.97 -13.95
C LEU A 198 -10.70 -22.11 -12.79
N HIS A 199 -10.43 -20.84 -13.05
CA HIS A 199 -10.00 -19.89 -12.01
C HIS A 199 -11.11 -19.70 -10.95
N THR A 200 -12.36 -19.55 -11.39
CA THR A 200 -13.51 -19.43 -10.48
C THR A 200 -13.68 -20.67 -9.58
N ALA A 201 -13.54 -21.87 -10.16
CA ALA A 201 -13.60 -23.12 -9.40
C ALA A 201 -12.45 -23.23 -8.37
N GLN A 202 -11.23 -22.79 -8.75
CA GLN A 202 -10.08 -22.71 -7.85
C GLN A 202 -10.35 -21.78 -6.66
N GLN A 203 -10.89 -20.57 -6.91
CA GLN A 203 -11.25 -19.62 -5.85
C GLN A 203 -12.25 -20.23 -4.85
N GLN A 204 -13.26 -20.92 -5.36
CA GLN A 204 -14.26 -21.61 -4.53
C GLN A 204 -13.64 -22.76 -3.69
N ALA A 205 -12.78 -23.56 -4.30
CA ALA A 205 -12.07 -24.63 -3.59
C ALA A 205 -11.20 -24.09 -2.45
N LEU A 206 -10.45 -23.01 -2.71
CA LEU A 206 -9.62 -22.37 -1.71
C LEU A 206 -10.45 -21.74 -0.58
N ALA A 207 -11.60 -21.14 -0.90
CA ALA A 207 -12.52 -20.65 0.12
C ALA A 207 -13.04 -21.77 1.04
N ALA A 208 -13.37 -22.93 0.46
CA ALA A 208 -13.81 -24.11 1.23
C ALA A 208 -12.71 -24.68 2.15
N VAL A 209 -11.45 -24.65 1.71
CA VAL A 209 -10.29 -25.07 2.55
C VAL A 209 -10.04 -24.05 3.67
N ASN A 210 -10.19 -22.76 3.38
CA ASN A 210 -9.94 -21.71 4.35
C ASN A 210 -11.00 -21.63 5.46
N ALA A 211 -12.27 -21.90 5.13
CA ALA A 211 -13.40 -21.70 6.05
C ALA A 211 -13.22 -22.38 7.42
N PRO A 212 -12.89 -23.69 7.52
CA PRO A 212 -12.73 -24.34 8.81
C PRO A 212 -11.53 -23.80 9.61
N ILE A 213 -10.44 -23.49 8.92
CA ILE A 213 -9.21 -22.98 9.55
C ILE A 213 -9.45 -21.57 10.09
N GLN A 214 -10.11 -20.73 9.30
CA GLN A 214 -10.46 -19.38 9.71
C GLN A 214 -11.46 -19.35 10.88
N ALA A 215 -12.42 -20.28 10.91
CA ALA A 215 -13.36 -20.41 12.01
C ALA A 215 -12.68 -20.75 13.35
N VAL A 216 -11.62 -21.57 13.32
CA VAL A 216 -10.89 -21.98 14.53
C VAL A 216 -9.80 -20.98 14.91
N THR A 217 -9.08 -20.41 13.95
CA THR A 217 -7.86 -19.61 14.20
C THR A 217 -8.04 -18.12 13.97
N GLY A 218 -9.17 -17.69 13.42
CA GLY A 218 -9.41 -16.30 13.01
C GLY A 218 -8.64 -15.88 11.73
N ARG A 219 -7.81 -16.78 11.16
CA ARG A 219 -6.99 -16.50 9.96
C ARG A 219 -7.17 -17.60 8.91
N PRO A 220 -7.23 -17.26 7.61
CA PRO A 220 -7.25 -18.29 6.57
C PRO A 220 -5.90 -19.01 6.49
N LEU A 221 -5.87 -20.20 5.92
CA LEU A 221 -4.63 -20.89 5.60
C LEU A 221 -3.90 -20.18 4.46
N ILE A 222 -4.64 -19.88 3.41
CA ILE A 222 -4.18 -19.19 2.20
C ILE A 222 -5.13 -18.03 1.96
N GLY A 223 -4.65 -16.81 2.04
CA GLY A 223 -5.48 -15.61 1.82
C GLY A 223 -4.81 -14.35 2.32
N ASN A 224 -5.20 -13.21 1.78
CA ASN A 224 -4.71 -11.93 2.25
C ASN A 224 -5.47 -11.48 3.49
N GLY A 225 -4.81 -10.71 4.33
CA GLY A 225 -5.46 -9.96 5.40
C GLY A 225 -6.43 -8.91 4.86
N ALA A 226 -7.53 -8.68 5.53
CA ALA A 226 -8.45 -7.61 5.16
C ALA A 226 -7.81 -6.23 5.32
N ASN A 227 -8.15 -5.29 4.44
CA ASN A 227 -7.72 -3.90 4.61
C ASN A 227 -8.48 -3.23 5.76
N GLY A 228 -7.81 -2.33 6.48
CA GLY A 228 -8.48 -1.42 7.39
C GLY A 228 -9.43 -0.50 6.63
N ALA A 229 -10.60 -0.24 7.21
CA ALA A 229 -11.60 0.63 6.58
C ALA A 229 -11.06 2.07 6.46
N PRO A 230 -11.31 2.76 5.34
CA PRO A 230 -10.96 4.17 5.19
C PRO A 230 -11.54 5.02 6.32
N GLY A 231 -10.77 5.94 6.86
CA GLY A 231 -11.20 6.85 7.93
C GLY A 231 -11.37 6.21 9.31
N SER A 232 -11.06 4.93 9.48
CA SER A 232 -11.18 4.26 10.77
C SER A 232 -9.89 4.27 11.61
N GLY A 233 -8.74 4.50 10.96
CA GLY A 233 -7.44 4.24 11.59
C GLY A 233 -7.24 2.76 11.99
N ALA A 234 -8.11 1.86 11.52
CA ALA A 234 -8.03 0.44 11.86
C ALA A 234 -6.80 -0.21 11.20
N PRO A 235 -6.14 -1.13 11.90
CA PRO A 235 -5.03 -1.88 11.31
C PRO A 235 -5.53 -2.80 10.20
N GLY A 236 -4.66 -3.10 9.25
CA GLY A 236 -4.85 -4.19 8.30
C GLY A 236 -4.77 -5.55 8.97
N GLY A 237 -5.58 -6.48 8.50
CA GLY A 237 -5.56 -7.87 8.96
C GLY A 237 -4.25 -8.59 8.57
N HIS A 238 -3.89 -9.61 9.31
CA HIS A 238 -2.75 -10.46 8.95
C HIS A 238 -3.09 -11.37 7.77
N GLY A 239 -2.12 -11.63 6.91
CA GLY A 239 -2.21 -12.63 5.84
C GLY A 239 -2.39 -14.05 6.38
N GLY A 240 -2.71 -14.99 5.50
CA GLY A 240 -2.93 -16.39 5.86
C GLY A 240 -1.74 -17.05 6.53
N TRP A 241 -1.98 -18.21 7.14
CA TRP A 241 -0.92 -18.94 7.84
C TRP A 241 0.23 -19.34 6.93
N LEU A 242 -0.04 -19.79 5.71
CA LEU A 242 1.01 -20.18 4.76
C LEU A 242 1.30 -19.06 3.76
N PHE A 243 0.27 -18.64 3.02
CA PHE A 243 0.39 -17.68 1.94
C PHE A 243 -0.59 -16.53 2.13
N GLY A 244 -0.15 -15.31 1.92
CA GLY A 244 -0.99 -14.13 1.83
C GLY A 244 -0.27 -12.87 2.24
N GLY A 245 -0.57 -11.77 1.59
CA GLY A 245 -0.15 -10.44 2.01
C GLY A 245 -0.93 -9.97 3.24
N GLY A 246 -0.31 -9.20 4.10
CA GLY A 246 -1.02 -8.45 5.15
C GLY A 246 -1.92 -7.38 4.52
N GLY A 247 -3.08 -7.09 5.10
CA GLY A 247 -3.95 -6.01 4.66
C GLY A 247 -3.32 -4.62 4.89
N THR A 248 -3.70 -3.64 4.10
CA THR A 248 -3.30 -2.24 4.30
C THR A 248 -4.02 -1.65 5.52
N GLY A 249 -3.36 -0.78 6.25
CA GLY A 249 -4.00 0.02 7.30
C GLY A 249 -5.02 1.00 6.72
N GLY A 250 -6.09 1.25 7.46
CA GLY A 250 -7.07 2.28 7.12
C GLY A 250 -6.50 3.68 7.35
N SER A 251 -6.90 4.65 6.52
CA SER A 251 -6.57 6.06 6.76
C SER A 251 -7.20 6.56 8.07
N GLY A 252 -6.55 7.52 8.74
CA GLY A 252 -7.09 8.15 9.93
C GLY A 252 -8.20 9.14 9.61
N VAL A 253 -9.09 9.40 10.57
CA VAL A 253 -9.97 10.58 10.57
C VAL A 253 -9.14 11.84 10.79
N SER A 254 -9.77 13.01 10.64
CA SER A 254 -9.11 14.30 10.86
C SER A 254 -8.31 14.30 12.18
N GLY A 255 -7.01 14.54 12.11
CA GLY A 255 -6.07 14.53 13.24
C GLY A 255 -5.78 13.13 13.83
N GLY A 256 -6.48 12.09 13.38
CA GLY A 256 -6.29 10.73 13.85
C GLY A 256 -5.15 10.01 13.14
N ALA A 257 -4.52 9.06 13.84
CA ALA A 257 -3.48 8.24 13.24
C ALA A 257 -4.05 7.30 12.18
N GLY A 258 -3.27 7.01 11.14
CA GLY A 258 -3.52 5.89 10.24
C GLY A 258 -3.26 4.55 10.93
N GLY A 259 -3.97 3.52 10.53
CA GLY A 259 -3.82 2.16 11.03
C GLY A 259 -2.54 1.50 10.52
N ASP A 260 -1.99 0.58 11.29
CA ASP A 260 -0.82 -0.19 10.90
C ASP A 260 -1.17 -1.18 9.78
N GLY A 261 -0.22 -1.49 8.92
CA GLY A 261 -0.34 -2.59 7.96
C GLY A 261 -0.26 -3.94 8.66
N GLY A 262 -1.05 -4.90 8.19
CA GLY A 262 -1.04 -6.27 8.67
C GLY A 262 0.24 -7.03 8.29
N ALA A 263 0.65 -8.01 9.08
CA ALA A 263 1.77 -8.87 8.74
C ALA A 263 1.42 -9.81 7.58
N GLY A 264 2.41 -10.15 6.76
CA GLY A 264 2.28 -11.19 5.73
C GLY A 264 2.14 -12.60 6.33
N GLY A 265 1.87 -13.57 5.46
CA GLY A 265 1.85 -14.99 5.79
C GLY A 265 3.22 -15.52 6.20
N ILE A 266 3.23 -16.66 6.90
CA ILE A 266 4.48 -17.19 7.47
C ILE A 266 5.48 -17.56 6.38
N LEU A 267 5.05 -18.27 5.35
CA LEU A 267 5.94 -18.78 4.31
C LEU A 267 6.19 -17.72 3.23
N PHE A 268 5.11 -17.25 2.61
CA PHE A 268 5.18 -16.22 1.58
C PHE A 268 4.13 -15.13 1.86
N GLY A 269 4.55 -13.88 1.91
CA GLY A 269 3.64 -12.76 2.01
C GLY A 269 4.33 -11.44 2.30
N ALA A 270 4.03 -10.44 1.50
CA ALA A 270 4.45 -9.07 1.81
C ALA A 270 3.62 -8.51 2.97
N GLY A 271 4.24 -7.71 3.82
CA GLY A 271 3.51 -6.92 4.80
C GLY A 271 2.61 -5.89 4.12
N GLY A 272 1.50 -5.56 4.74
CA GLY A 272 0.59 -4.51 4.29
C GLY A 272 1.17 -3.12 4.51
N ALA A 273 0.83 -2.16 3.66
CA ALA A 273 1.22 -0.77 3.87
C ALA A 273 0.45 -0.16 5.05
N GLY A 274 1.10 0.74 5.78
CA GLY A 274 0.42 1.55 6.79
C GLY A 274 -0.56 2.54 6.16
N GLY A 275 -1.63 2.88 6.87
CA GLY A 275 -2.61 3.89 6.48
C GLY A 275 -2.07 5.31 6.63
N ALA A 276 -2.55 6.22 5.80
CA ALA A 276 -2.22 7.63 5.93
C ALA A 276 -2.84 8.24 7.21
N GLY A 277 -2.09 9.11 7.89
CA GLY A 277 -2.63 9.91 8.98
C GLY A 277 -3.66 10.92 8.50
N GLY A 278 -4.61 11.27 9.35
CA GLY A 278 -5.65 12.24 9.04
C GLY A 278 -5.12 13.67 9.01
N ALA A 279 -5.43 14.41 7.94
CA ALA A 279 -5.17 15.82 7.86
C ALA A 279 -6.06 16.62 8.85
N VAL A 280 -5.60 17.79 9.28
CA VAL A 280 -6.37 18.68 10.18
C VAL A 280 -6.53 20.07 9.59
N THR A 281 -7.63 20.72 9.89
CA THR A 281 -7.89 22.13 9.59
C THR A 281 -7.67 22.96 10.84
N GLY A 282 -6.75 23.91 10.81
CA GLY A 282 -6.54 24.88 11.87
C GLY A 282 -5.08 25.22 12.09
N THR A 283 -4.82 26.49 12.36
CA THR A 283 -3.52 27.00 12.74
C THR A 283 -3.10 26.38 14.08
N GLY A 284 -1.99 25.66 14.09
CA GLY A 284 -1.42 25.02 15.28
C GLY A 284 -1.95 23.60 15.55
N ALA A 285 -2.88 23.07 14.74
CA ALA A 285 -3.27 21.67 14.84
C ALA A 285 -2.22 20.78 14.15
N THR A 286 -1.92 19.64 14.78
CA THR A 286 -1.01 18.64 14.23
C THR A 286 -1.80 17.53 13.55
N GLY A 287 -1.46 17.21 12.30
CA GLY A 287 -2.03 16.07 11.58
C GLY A 287 -1.71 14.74 12.26
N GLY A 288 -2.49 13.73 11.95
CA GLY A 288 -2.31 12.39 12.48
C GLY A 288 -1.01 11.75 11.95
N SER A 289 -0.37 10.92 12.76
CA SER A 289 0.75 10.12 12.30
C SER A 289 0.29 9.05 11.30
N GLY A 290 1.12 8.71 10.32
CA GLY A 290 0.91 7.55 9.48
C GLY A 290 1.12 6.26 10.27
N GLY A 291 0.41 5.19 9.89
CA GLY A 291 0.57 3.87 10.49
C GLY A 291 1.89 3.20 10.08
N ALA A 292 2.37 2.27 10.88
CA ALA A 292 3.53 1.46 10.53
C ALA A 292 3.22 0.47 9.39
N GLY A 293 4.21 0.13 8.58
CA GLY A 293 4.10 -0.98 7.64
C GLY A 293 4.14 -2.34 8.34
N GLY A 294 3.40 -3.31 7.83
CA GLY A 294 3.39 -4.68 8.38
C GLY A 294 4.69 -5.43 8.08
N GLY A 295 5.05 -6.37 8.94
CA GLY A 295 6.20 -7.23 8.76
C GLY A 295 5.96 -8.34 7.74
N ALA A 296 7.02 -8.84 7.13
CA ALA A 296 7.07 -10.13 6.44
C ALA A 296 7.88 -11.11 7.30
N LEU A 297 7.58 -12.44 7.17
CA LEU A 297 8.22 -13.44 8.01
C LEU A 297 9.37 -14.12 7.25
N LEU A 298 9.08 -15.15 6.43
CA LEU A 298 10.15 -15.94 5.82
C LEU A 298 10.54 -15.41 4.44
N PHE A 299 9.57 -15.31 3.53
CA PHE A 299 9.77 -14.79 2.17
C PHE A 299 8.77 -13.67 1.87
N GLY A 300 9.22 -12.44 1.89
CA GLY A 300 8.39 -11.28 1.59
C GLY A 300 9.07 -9.97 1.97
N ALA A 301 8.62 -8.90 1.38
CA ALA A 301 9.03 -7.54 1.79
C ALA A 301 8.13 -7.03 2.92
N GLY A 302 8.69 -6.27 3.85
CA GLY A 302 7.91 -5.47 4.77
C GLY A 302 7.07 -4.43 4.01
N GLY A 303 5.96 -4.02 4.61
CA GLY A 303 5.11 -2.97 4.07
C GLY A 303 5.73 -1.57 4.21
N ALA A 304 5.30 -0.64 3.37
CA ALA A 304 5.63 0.77 3.53
C ALA A 304 4.92 1.37 4.75
N GLY A 305 5.57 2.30 5.44
CA GLY A 305 4.89 3.13 6.43
C GLY A 305 3.89 4.10 5.77
N GLY A 306 2.88 4.51 6.52
CA GLY A 306 1.90 5.50 6.09
C GLY A 306 2.47 6.92 6.06
N ALA A 307 1.90 7.79 5.23
CA ALA A 307 2.19 9.22 5.27
C ALA A 307 1.57 9.86 6.52
N GLY A 308 2.24 10.86 7.10
CA GLY A 308 1.62 11.73 8.10
C GLY A 308 0.61 12.68 7.46
N GLY A 309 -0.31 13.17 8.26
CA GLY A 309 -1.33 14.15 7.89
C GLY A 309 -0.89 15.61 8.06
#